data_b1ed9e85d00417a439f80529a0cbbaf7
#
_entry.id   b1ed9e85d00417a439f80529a0cbbaf7
#
_cell.length_a   1.000
_cell.length_b   1.000
_cell.length_c   1.000
_cell.angle_alpha   90.00
_cell.angle_beta   90.00
_cell.angle_gamma   90.00
#
_symmetry.space_group_name_H-M   'P 1'
#
loop_
_entity.id
_entity.type
_entity.pdbx_description
1 polymer ?
#
loop_
_entity_poly.entity_id
_entity_poly.type
_entity_poly.pdbx_seq_one_letter_code
_entity_poly.pdbx_strand_id
1 'polypeptide(L)'
;MALRPVALGAIGLAATLASVASACGTDTDIPSTTTVVSATTVHDYVDGTTSTNRAFDDHGGATPERVFSVAVADGTVVGGVPRFEVSVGDLVRVTVTSDVDDEVHFHVYNLVVTVDAGVPALLDLEATVPGIFEAELHHAGFRVFELQVS
;
A
#
# COMPACT_ATOMS: atom_id res chain seq x y z
N MET A 1 17.62 -2.54 59.58
CA MET A 1 17.20 -3.04 58.27
C MET A 1 17.97 -2.32 57.21
N ALA A 2 18.84 -2.97 56.51
CA ALA A 2 19.95 -2.39 55.76
C ALA A 2 19.54 -1.99 54.33
N LEU A 3 19.74 -0.71 53.98
CA LEU A 3 19.78 -0.21 52.60
C LEU A 3 21.13 -0.59 51.97
N ARG A 4 21.10 -1.16 50.78
CA ARG A 4 22.27 -1.37 49.93
C ARG A 4 22.30 -0.34 48.80
N PRO A 5 23.41 0.36 48.55
CA PRO A 5 23.55 1.30 47.45
C PRO A 5 23.86 0.57 46.16
N VAL A 6 23.25 1.00 45.05
CA VAL A 6 23.55 0.57 43.68
C VAL A 6 24.60 1.52 43.13
N ALA A 7 25.69 0.93 42.63
CA ALA A 7 26.83 1.66 42.05
C ALA A 7 26.52 2.19 40.65
N LEU A 8 26.83 3.46 40.42
CA LEU A 8 26.90 4.13 39.12
C LEU A 8 28.14 3.68 38.39
N GLY A 9 27.99 3.05 37.23
CA GLY A 9 29.07 2.76 36.28
C GLY A 9 29.03 3.76 35.13
N ALA A 10 30.00 4.67 35.10
CA ALA A 10 30.27 5.55 33.97
C ALA A 10 31.35 4.92 33.07
N ILE A 11 31.07 4.80 31.78
CA ILE A 11 32.04 4.45 30.72
C ILE A 11 31.53 5.16 29.48
N GLY A 12 32.13 6.16 28.88
CA GLY A 12 33.46 6.19 28.29
C GLY A 12 33.25 6.56 26.84
N LEU A 13 33.26 7.89 26.54
CA LEU A 13 33.14 8.48 25.20
C LEU A 13 34.43 8.26 24.43
N ALA A 14 34.37 7.63 23.27
CA ALA A 14 35.48 7.63 22.30
C ALA A 14 34.96 8.14 20.95
N ALA A 15 35.27 9.38 20.64
CA ALA A 15 35.07 9.99 19.33
C ALA A 15 36.29 9.71 18.45
N THR A 16 36.09 9.05 17.32
CA THR A 16 37.09 9.00 16.25
C THR A 16 36.65 9.86 15.08
N LEU A 17 37.35 10.97 14.85
CA LEU A 17 37.27 11.74 13.63
C LEU A 17 37.98 10.98 12.50
N ALA A 18 37.31 10.70 11.43
CA ALA A 18 37.91 10.31 10.16
C ALA A 18 37.74 11.45 9.16
N SER A 19 38.85 12.06 8.79
CA SER A 19 38.96 13.03 7.71
C SER A 19 38.85 12.31 6.37
N VAL A 20 38.01 12.78 5.49
CA VAL A 20 37.95 12.35 4.10
C VAL A 20 38.38 13.50 3.18
N ALA A 21 39.40 13.19 2.39
CA ALA A 21 39.98 14.06 1.42
C ALA A 21 39.05 14.26 0.21
N SER A 22 38.96 15.52 -0.24
CA SER A 22 38.36 15.95 -1.49
C SER A 22 39.19 15.45 -2.67
N ALA A 23 38.56 14.71 -3.59
CA ALA A 23 39.13 14.44 -4.91
C ALA A 23 38.14 14.99 -5.98
N CYS A 24 38.59 16.04 -6.66
CA CYS A 24 38.04 16.47 -7.96
C CYS A 24 38.36 15.41 -9.01
N GLY A 25 37.38 14.98 -9.78
CA GLY A 25 37.53 14.07 -10.92
C GLY A 25 36.44 14.32 -11.95
N THR A 26 36.76 15.12 -12.93
CA THR A 26 36.45 15.17 -14.38
C THR A 26 35.18 14.48 -14.90
N ASP A 27 34.43 15.29 -15.64
CA ASP A 27 33.42 14.95 -16.62
C ASP A 27 33.70 13.65 -17.38
N THR A 28 32.73 12.76 -17.39
CA THR A 28 32.63 11.71 -18.41
C THR A 28 31.19 11.67 -18.88
N ASP A 29 30.99 12.12 -20.11
CA ASP A 29 29.79 11.95 -20.92
C ASP A 29 29.31 10.50 -20.85
N ILE A 30 28.12 10.28 -20.31
CA ILE A 30 27.40 9.03 -20.44
C ILE A 30 26.38 9.22 -21.57
N PRO A 31 26.49 8.51 -22.70
CA PRO A 31 25.48 8.57 -23.73
C PRO A 31 24.18 7.96 -23.19
N SER A 32 23.10 8.74 -23.24
CA SER A 32 21.73 8.26 -22.97
C SER A 32 21.35 7.16 -23.95
N THR A 33 21.53 5.92 -23.52
CA THR A 33 20.97 4.77 -24.25
C THR A 33 19.52 4.63 -23.84
N THR A 34 18.63 5.17 -24.66
CA THR A 34 17.20 4.89 -24.59
C THR A 34 16.99 3.42 -24.93
N THR A 35 16.89 2.57 -23.94
CA THR A 35 16.46 1.18 -24.14
C THR A 35 14.94 1.18 -24.32
N VAL A 36 14.51 1.15 -25.57
CA VAL A 36 13.13 0.84 -25.93
C VAL A 36 12.91 -0.66 -25.61
N VAL A 37 12.30 -0.96 -24.47
CA VAL A 37 11.78 -2.30 -24.20
C VAL A 37 10.56 -2.49 -25.09
N SER A 38 10.73 -3.30 -26.16
CA SER A 38 9.63 -3.77 -27.00
C SER A 38 8.61 -4.50 -26.13
N ALA A 39 7.38 -4.01 -26.15
CA ALA A 39 6.24 -4.68 -25.57
C ALA A 39 6.06 -6.02 -26.26
N THR A 40 6.31 -7.11 -25.54
CA THR A 40 5.95 -8.46 -25.98
C THR A 40 4.43 -8.56 -25.88
N THR A 41 3.81 -8.74 -27.03
CA THR A 41 2.39 -9.04 -27.19
C THR A 41 2.07 -10.34 -26.43
N VAL A 42 1.39 -10.21 -25.29
CA VAL A 42 0.83 -11.38 -24.60
C VAL A 42 -0.45 -11.78 -25.31
N HIS A 43 -0.49 -13.01 -25.78
CA HIS A 43 -1.64 -13.62 -26.44
C HIS A 43 -2.84 -13.61 -25.51
N ASP A 44 -3.96 -13.10 -26.03
CA ASP A 44 -5.30 -13.25 -25.51
C ASP A 44 -5.61 -14.72 -25.22
N TYR A 45 -5.69 -15.07 -23.94
CA TYR A 45 -6.43 -16.24 -23.51
C TYR A 45 -7.76 -15.75 -22.96
N VAL A 46 -8.78 -15.81 -23.79
CA VAL A 46 -10.16 -15.46 -23.43
C VAL A 46 -10.73 -16.63 -22.65
N ASP A 47 -10.59 -16.66 -21.35
CA ASP A 47 -11.47 -17.45 -20.49
C ASP A 47 -12.50 -16.52 -19.84
N GLY A 48 -13.75 -16.86 -20.04
CA GLY A 48 -14.89 -15.99 -19.85
C GLY A 48 -15.33 -15.79 -18.40
N THR A 49 -14.48 -15.18 -17.60
CA THR A 49 -14.86 -14.60 -16.32
C THR A 49 -14.48 -13.13 -16.36
N THR A 50 -15.40 -12.31 -16.87
CA THR A 50 -15.27 -10.86 -16.87
C THR A 50 -15.39 -10.34 -15.43
N SER A 51 -14.31 -10.43 -14.67
CA SER A 51 -14.11 -9.59 -13.51
C SER A 51 -13.74 -8.21 -14.04
N THR A 52 -14.71 -7.31 -14.10
CA THR A 52 -14.46 -5.92 -14.48
C THR A 52 -13.79 -5.17 -13.34
N ASN A 53 -12.62 -5.62 -12.94
CA ASN A 53 -11.67 -4.76 -12.25
C ASN A 53 -11.11 -3.82 -13.32
N ARG A 54 -11.74 -2.67 -13.51
CA ARG A 54 -11.07 -1.55 -14.16
C ARG A 54 -10.02 -1.04 -13.16
N ALA A 55 -8.86 -1.72 -13.15
CA ALA A 55 -7.67 -1.08 -12.66
C ALA A 55 -7.50 0.22 -13.45
N PHE A 56 -7.26 1.33 -12.76
CA PHE A 56 -6.89 2.58 -13.39
C PHE A 56 -5.46 2.39 -13.94
N ASP A 57 -5.36 1.84 -15.15
CA ASP A 57 -4.08 1.56 -15.78
C ASP A 57 -3.47 2.86 -16.31
N ASP A 58 -2.15 2.91 -16.31
CA ASP A 58 -1.28 4.04 -16.65
C ASP A 58 -1.39 4.50 -18.13
N HIS A 59 -2.38 4.02 -18.88
CA HIS A 59 -2.61 4.30 -20.28
C HIS A 59 -3.77 5.26 -20.57
N GLY A 60 -3.94 6.27 -19.71
CA GLY A 60 -4.99 7.29 -19.85
C GLY A 60 -6.23 6.99 -19.03
N GLY A 61 -6.12 6.14 -18.02
CA GLY A 61 -7.15 5.87 -17.03
C GLY A 61 -7.48 7.10 -16.19
N ALA A 62 -8.73 7.17 -15.71
CA ALA A 62 -9.18 8.25 -14.86
C ALA A 62 -8.37 8.28 -13.55
N THR A 63 -7.92 9.45 -13.16
CA THR A 63 -7.21 9.64 -11.88
C THR A 63 -8.20 9.45 -10.73
N PRO A 64 -7.87 8.69 -9.67
CA PRO A 64 -8.74 8.57 -8.51
C PRO A 64 -8.95 9.93 -7.84
N GLU A 65 -10.19 10.30 -7.60
CA GLU A 65 -10.57 11.57 -6.97
C GLU A 65 -10.53 11.46 -5.45
N ARG A 66 -10.74 10.25 -4.92
CA ARG A 66 -10.74 9.92 -3.50
C ARG A 66 -9.68 8.88 -3.20
N VAL A 67 -8.70 9.24 -2.37
CA VAL A 67 -7.61 8.36 -1.98
C VAL A 67 -7.61 8.18 -0.47
N PHE A 68 -7.67 6.93 -0.03
CA PHE A 68 -7.66 6.55 1.38
C PHE A 68 -6.57 5.53 1.66
N SER A 69 -6.22 5.34 2.93
CA SER A 69 -5.27 4.32 3.37
C SER A 69 -5.71 3.65 4.66
N VAL A 70 -5.45 2.36 4.75
CA VAL A 70 -5.70 1.53 5.94
C VAL A 70 -4.45 0.71 6.21
N ALA A 71 -4.06 0.62 7.48
CA ALA A 71 -2.99 -0.25 7.92
C ALA A 71 -3.54 -1.32 8.87
N VAL A 72 -3.08 -2.55 8.68
CA VAL A 72 -3.35 -3.69 9.55
C VAL A 72 -2.02 -4.12 10.18
N ALA A 73 -2.01 -4.30 11.49
CA ALA A 73 -0.87 -4.80 12.23
C ALA A 73 -1.35 -5.58 13.46
N ASP A 74 -0.63 -6.64 13.81
CA ASP A 74 -0.95 -7.50 14.97
C ASP A 74 -2.42 -8.00 14.96
N GLY A 75 -2.94 -8.34 13.78
CA GLY A 75 -4.31 -8.87 13.59
C GLY A 75 -5.43 -7.86 13.83
N THR A 76 -5.14 -6.55 13.73
CA THR A 76 -6.13 -5.48 13.92
C THR A 76 -5.88 -4.29 13.00
N VAL A 77 -6.93 -3.52 12.74
CA VAL A 77 -6.80 -2.25 11.99
C VAL A 77 -6.22 -1.17 12.90
N VAL A 78 -5.11 -0.58 12.49
CA VAL A 78 -4.44 0.50 13.24
C VAL A 78 -5.35 1.72 13.31
N GLY A 79 -5.71 2.13 14.52
CA GLY A 79 -6.64 3.25 14.75
C GLY A 79 -8.13 2.86 14.67
N GLY A 80 -8.44 1.57 14.49
CA GLY A 80 -9.80 1.06 14.35
C GLY A 80 -10.30 1.06 12.90
N VAL A 81 -11.44 0.41 12.64
CA VAL A 81 -12.04 0.30 11.32
C VAL A 81 -12.60 1.66 10.86
N PRO A 82 -12.02 2.32 9.85
CA PRO A 82 -12.50 3.61 9.39
C PRO A 82 -13.76 3.45 8.53
N ARG A 83 -14.58 4.51 8.48
CA ARG A 83 -15.63 4.69 7.48
C ARG A 83 -15.23 5.82 6.55
N PHE A 84 -15.14 5.52 5.26
CA PHE A 84 -14.87 6.49 4.21
C PHE A 84 -16.20 6.91 3.55
N GLU A 85 -16.39 8.21 3.37
CA GLU A 85 -17.58 8.79 2.76
C GLU A 85 -17.24 9.29 1.36
N VAL A 86 -18.02 8.87 0.38
CA VAL A 86 -17.84 9.23 -1.04
C VAL A 86 -19.21 9.44 -1.70
N SER A 87 -19.22 10.11 -2.85
CA SER A 87 -20.42 10.28 -3.66
C SER A 87 -20.54 9.21 -4.73
N VAL A 88 -21.77 8.96 -5.19
CA VAL A 88 -22.01 8.09 -6.35
C VAL A 88 -21.28 8.65 -7.57
N GLY A 89 -20.48 7.79 -8.22
CA GLY A 89 -19.66 8.13 -9.37
C GLY A 89 -18.21 8.50 -9.02
N ASP A 90 -17.86 8.69 -7.72
CA ASP A 90 -16.48 8.96 -7.33
C ASP A 90 -15.55 7.80 -7.71
N LEU A 91 -14.38 8.14 -8.24
CA LEU A 91 -13.28 7.21 -8.47
C LEU A 91 -12.45 7.09 -7.20
N VAL A 92 -12.46 5.92 -6.59
CA VAL A 92 -11.91 5.68 -5.25
C VAL A 92 -10.71 4.76 -5.34
N ARG A 93 -9.64 5.12 -4.66
CA ARG A 93 -8.50 4.26 -4.37
C ARG A 93 -8.37 4.08 -2.86
N VAL A 94 -8.34 2.82 -2.41
CA VAL A 94 -7.97 2.49 -1.03
C VAL A 94 -6.67 1.71 -1.05
N THR A 95 -5.64 2.24 -0.38
CA THR A 95 -4.38 1.53 -0.16
C THR A 95 -4.47 0.75 1.13
N VAL A 96 -4.26 -0.56 1.08
CA VAL A 96 -4.24 -1.42 2.26
C VAL A 96 -2.82 -1.96 2.46
N THR A 97 -2.29 -1.83 3.66
CA THR A 97 -1.03 -2.46 4.08
C THR A 97 -1.29 -3.41 5.22
N SER A 98 -0.65 -4.58 5.22
CA SER A 98 -0.78 -5.60 6.27
C SER A 98 0.60 -6.13 6.65
N ASP A 99 0.77 -6.57 7.88
CA ASP A 99 1.94 -7.29 8.34
C ASP A 99 1.89 -8.80 8.05
N VAL A 100 0.77 -9.28 7.49
CA VAL A 100 0.57 -10.66 7.06
C VAL A 100 0.02 -10.73 5.64
N ASP A 101 0.27 -11.84 4.96
CA ASP A 101 -0.31 -12.14 3.65
C ASP A 101 -1.79 -12.47 3.80
N ASP A 102 -2.64 -11.86 2.95
CA ASP A 102 -4.09 -12.09 2.94
C ASP A 102 -4.69 -11.63 1.60
N GLU A 103 -6.00 -11.55 1.53
CA GLU A 103 -6.77 -10.96 0.43
C GLU A 103 -7.79 -9.98 1.00
N VAL A 104 -7.87 -8.75 0.44
CA VAL A 104 -8.98 -7.85 0.71
C VAL A 104 -10.13 -8.22 -0.21
N HIS A 105 -11.27 -8.53 0.39
CA HIS A 105 -12.52 -8.82 -0.33
C HIS A 105 -13.54 -7.71 -0.07
N PHE A 106 -14.01 -7.08 -1.16
CA PHE A 106 -15.05 -6.07 -1.13
C PHE A 106 -16.28 -6.57 -1.91
N HIS A 107 -17.18 -7.23 -1.20
CA HIS A 107 -18.24 -8.07 -1.75
C HIS A 107 -19.16 -7.37 -2.75
N VAL A 108 -19.62 -6.14 -2.44
CA VAL A 108 -20.60 -5.43 -3.27
C VAL A 108 -20.09 -5.16 -4.68
N TYR A 109 -18.79 -4.93 -4.83
CA TYR A 109 -18.14 -4.69 -6.11
C TYR A 109 -17.44 -5.94 -6.67
N ASN A 110 -17.54 -7.07 -5.96
CA ASN A 110 -16.84 -8.32 -6.29
C ASN A 110 -15.34 -8.10 -6.56
N LEU A 111 -14.73 -7.24 -5.74
CA LEU A 111 -13.30 -6.95 -5.81
C LEU A 111 -12.53 -7.84 -4.83
N VAL A 112 -11.49 -8.50 -5.32
CA VAL A 112 -10.51 -9.22 -4.51
C VAL A 112 -9.13 -8.73 -4.89
N VAL A 113 -8.35 -8.33 -3.88
CA VAL A 113 -6.97 -7.86 -4.07
C VAL A 113 -6.07 -8.60 -3.11
N THR A 114 -5.02 -9.23 -3.63
CA THR A 114 -3.99 -9.87 -2.83
C THR A 114 -3.20 -8.82 -2.05
N VAL A 115 -2.94 -9.09 -0.79
CA VAL A 115 -2.14 -8.28 0.13
C VAL A 115 -0.93 -9.10 0.55
N ASP A 116 0.24 -8.71 0.09
CA ASP A 116 1.51 -9.28 0.54
C ASP A 116 2.01 -8.52 1.77
N ALA A 117 2.56 -9.24 2.75
CA ALA A 117 3.05 -8.67 3.99
C ALA A 117 4.06 -7.54 3.76
N GLY A 118 3.76 -6.36 4.27
CA GLY A 118 4.59 -5.15 4.13
C GLY A 118 4.54 -4.47 2.77
N VAL A 119 3.73 -4.95 1.81
CA VAL A 119 3.57 -4.36 0.48
C VAL A 119 2.20 -3.67 0.39
N PRO A 120 2.13 -2.40 -0.06
CA PRO A 120 0.84 -1.74 -0.27
C PRO A 120 0.03 -2.39 -1.38
N ALA A 121 -1.18 -2.84 -1.07
CA ALA A 121 -2.16 -3.31 -2.04
C ALA A 121 -3.11 -2.18 -2.41
N LEU A 122 -3.44 -2.05 -3.69
CA LEU A 122 -4.31 -0.99 -4.22
C LEU A 122 -5.67 -1.56 -4.60
N LEU A 123 -6.72 -1.03 -3.97
CA LEU A 123 -8.12 -1.32 -4.30
C LEU A 123 -8.70 -0.12 -5.02
N ASP A 124 -8.93 -0.26 -6.32
CA ASP A 124 -9.48 0.79 -7.18
C ASP A 124 -10.91 0.44 -7.60
N LEU A 125 -11.83 1.41 -7.47
CA LEU A 125 -13.23 1.23 -7.85
C LEU A 125 -13.91 2.55 -8.22
N GLU A 126 -14.98 2.46 -8.99
CA GLU A 126 -15.97 3.52 -9.13
C GLU A 126 -17.14 3.24 -8.15
N ALA A 127 -17.48 4.23 -7.33
CA ALA A 127 -18.53 4.11 -6.31
C ALA A 127 -19.92 4.21 -6.94
N THR A 128 -20.42 3.13 -7.56
CA THR A 128 -21.67 3.13 -8.34
C THR A 128 -22.91 2.74 -7.56
N VAL A 129 -22.75 2.10 -6.39
CA VAL A 129 -23.87 1.56 -5.60
C VAL A 129 -24.02 2.36 -4.32
N PRO A 130 -25.15 3.08 -4.10
CA PRO A 130 -25.37 3.80 -2.85
C PRO A 130 -25.60 2.83 -1.69
N GLY A 131 -25.04 3.16 -0.50
CA GLY A 131 -25.15 2.33 0.70
C GLY A 131 -23.92 2.39 1.57
N ILE A 132 -23.86 1.52 2.60
CA ILE A 132 -22.69 1.32 3.45
C ILE A 132 -22.23 -0.13 3.26
N PHE A 133 -21.00 -0.30 2.88
CA PHE A 133 -20.44 -1.60 2.51
C PHE A 133 -19.12 -1.84 3.25
N GLU A 134 -18.88 -3.10 3.60
CA GLU A 134 -17.70 -3.53 4.36
C GLU A 134 -16.71 -4.23 3.44
N ALA A 135 -15.42 -3.88 3.60
CA ALA A 135 -14.30 -4.65 3.07
C ALA A 135 -13.64 -5.44 4.20
N GLU A 136 -13.24 -6.68 3.92
CA GLU A 136 -12.66 -7.57 4.91
C GLU A 136 -11.35 -8.20 4.42
N LEU A 137 -10.47 -8.58 5.35
CA LEU A 137 -9.42 -9.53 5.10
C LEU A 137 -10.02 -10.93 5.14
N HIS A 138 -9.91 -11.63 4.01
CA HIS A 138 -10.65 -12.87 3.77
C HIS A 138 -10.24 -14.02 4.69
N HIS A 139 -8.94 -14.27 4.83
CA HIS A 139 -8.41 -15.35 5.67
C HIS A 139 -8.46 -14.99 7.16
N ALA A 140 -8.16 -13.75 7.51
CA ALA A 140 -8.22 -13.26 8.87
C ALA A 140 -9.65 -13.05 9.37
N GLY A 141 -10.63 -12.87 8.46
CA GLY A 141 -12.06 -12.86 8.76
C GLY A 141 -12.53 -11.64 9.55
N PHE A 142 -11.89 -10.45 9.34
CA PHE A 142 -12.34 -9.22 9.98
C PHE A 142 -12.38 -8.04 9.01
N ARG A 143 -13.23 -7.06 9.33
CA ARG A 143 -13.39 -5.83 8.53
C ARG A 143 -12.16 -4.96 8.61
N VAL A 144 -11.76 -4.38 7.47
CA VAL A 144 -10.65 -3.44 7.38
C VAL A 144 -11.11 -2.01 7.18
N PHE A 145 -12.22 -1.78 6.46
CA PHE A 145 -12.87 -0.48 6.34
C PHE A 145 -14.35 -0.62 5.96
N GLU A 146 -15.08 0.49 6.08
CA GLU A 146 -16.41 0.66 5.53
C GLU A 146 -16.37 1.78 4.47
N LEU A 147 -17.10 1.60 3.35
CA LEU A 147 -17.32 2.63 2.34
C LEU A 147 -18.79 3.02 2.37
N GLN A 148 -19.07 4.29 2.67
CA GLN A 148 -20.38 4.89 2.59
C GLN A 148 -20.47 5.68 1.29
N VAL A 149 -21.41 5.28 0.42
CA VAL A 149 -21.68 5.91 -0.87
C VAL A 149 -23.04 6.61 -0.82
N SER A 150 -23.09 7.92 -1.13
CA SER A 150 -24.32 8.75 -1.04
C SER A 150 -24.43 9.75 -2.19
#